data_160b0d6b87a0677b62d31b6b9b82033c
#
_entry.id   160b0d6b87a0677b62d31b6b9b82033c
#
_cell.length_a   1.000
_cell.length_b   1.000
_cell.length_c   1.000
_cell.angle_alpha   90.00
_cell.angle_beta   90.00
_cell.angle_gamma   90.00
#
_symmetry.space_group_name_H-M   'P 1'
#
loop_
_entity.id
_entity.type
_entity.pdbx_description
1 polymer ?
#
loop_
_entity_poly.entity_id
_entity_poly.type
_entity_poly.pdbx_seq_one_letter_code
_entity_poly.pdbx_strand_id
1 'polypeptide(L)'
;IINGDKAGTAKEVCEYLKQYCESSGFHEAYQKERTSNQPTWEKPRQVDQAYIDNMKSAVADMDKEMKSLSGDSKKIYAKMVAVMKEQLNEAADPFPQTTKWKEKYPASTDSVITRALKYYLIEQATVDFTAQTVLKGKTKYFANALYEKEKSKTWKTIYRAGKEVNAVVKKFVTDWL
;
A
#
# COMPACT_ATOMS: atom_id res chain seq x y z
N ILE A 1 22.85 -0.14 21.28
CA ILE A 1 21.57 -0.71 20.79
C ILE A 1 21.75 -2.12 20.19
N ILE A 2 22.97 -2.49 19.74
CA ILE A 2 23.17 -3.77 19.02
C ILE A 2 22.98 -5.01 19.92
N ASN A 3 23.13 -4.86 21.25
CA ASN A 3 23.04 -5.95 22.25
C ASN A 3 21.98 -5.71 23.34
N GLY A 4 21.04 -4.76 23.15
CA GLY A 4 19.99 -4.44 24.13
C GLY A 4 18.68 -5.21 23.88
N ASP A 5 17.69 -4.97 24.74
CA ASP A 5 16.31 -5.45 24.58
C ASP A 5 15.66 -4.83 23.33
N LYS A 6 15.77 -5.56 22.20
CA LYS A 6 15.19 -5.13 20.92
C LYS A 6 13.68 -5.14 20.93
N ALA A 7 13.07 -6.05 21.68
CA ALA A 7 11.62 -6.17 21.76
C ALA A 7 11.02 -5.02 22.57
N GLY A 8 11.59 -4.70 23.73
CA GLY A 8 11.21 -3.55 24.54
C GLY A 8 11.36 -2.24 23.78
N THR A 9 12.53 -2.02 23.16
CA THR A 9 12.77 -0.84 22.32
C THR A 9 11.77 -0.72 21.17
N ALA A 10 11.44 -1.84 20.50
CA ALA A 10 10.45 -1.83 19.43
C ALA A 10 9.06 -1.41 19.93
N LYS A 11 8.66 -1.87 21.12
CA LYS A 11 7.40 -1.48 21.75
C LYS A 11 7.36 0.01 22.06
N GLU A 12 8.40 0.55 22.69
CA GLU A 12 8.51 1.99 23.01
C GLU A 12 8.44 2.86 21.76
N VAL A 13 9.14 2.46 20.68
CA VAL A 13 9.07 3.17 19.39
C VAL A 13 7.67 3.12 18.79
N CYS A 14 6.97 1.99 18.87
CA CYS A 14 5.60 1.87 18.40
C CYS A 14 4.64 2.78 19.19
N GLU A 15 4.76 2.81 20.51
CA GLU A 15 3.96 3.69 21.38
C GLU A 15 4.24 5.16 21.08
N TYR A 16 5.50 5.55 20.92
CA TYR A 16 5.87 6.91 20.52
C TYR A 16 5.27 7.30 19.16
N LEU A 17 5.38 6.40 18.17
CA LEU A 17 4.81 6.64 16.83
C LEU A 17 3.29 6.81 16.89
N LYS A 18 2.60 6.02 17.69
CA LYS A 18 1.16 6.16 17.88
C LYS A 18 0.82 7.52 18.47
N GLN A 19 1.45 7.93 19.56
CA GLN A 19 1.27 9.24 20.19
C GLN A 19 1.57 10.38 19.21
N TYR A 20 2.63 10.25 18.40
CA TYR A 20 2.94 11.24 17.38
C TYR A 20 1.84 11.33 16.31
N CYS A 21 1.36 10.20 15.81
CA CYS A 21 0.27 10.15 14.81
C CYS A 21 -1.06 10.72 15.34
N GLU A 22 -1.30 10.63 16.64
CA GLU A 22 -2.47 11.19 17.32
C GLU A 22 -2.29 12.67 17.70
N SER A 23 -1.10 13.25 17.54
CA SER A 23 -0.81 14.64 17.92
C SER A 23 -1.35 15.67 16.91
N SER A 24 -1.68 16.87 17.41
CA SER A 24 -2.03 18.02 16.56
C SER A 24 -0.93 18.36 15.57
N GLY A 25 0.34 18.23 15.97
CA GLY A 25 1.50 18.49 15.11
C GLY A 25 1.53 17.58 13.87
N PHE A 26 1.20 16.29 14.02
CA PHE A 26 1.09 15.39 12.87
C PHE A 26 -0.09 15.78 11.96
N HIS A 27 -1.25 16.06 12.54
CA HIS A 27 -2.43 16.48 11.79
C HIS A 27 -2.17 17.75 10.97
N GLU A 28 -1.57 18.76 11.60
CA GLU A 28 -1.21 20.03 10.93
C GLU A 28 -0.18 19.83 9.82
N ALA A 29 0.88 19.06 10.08
CA ALA A 29 1.90 18.73 9.09
C ALA A 29 1.30 18.00 7.89
N TYR A 30 0.42 17.04 8.13
CA TYR A 30 -0.27 16.32 7.07
C TYR A 30 -1.20 17.24 6.25
N GLN A 31 -1.98 18.11 6.90
CA GLN A 31 -2.86 19.03 6.18
C GLN A 31 -2.07 20.02 5.32
N LYS A 32 -0.93 20.48 5.81
CA LYS A 32 -0.01 21.33 5.04
C LYS A 32 0.52 20.59 3.81
N GLU A 33 0.99 19.36 3.99
CA GLU A 33 1.46 18.50 2.88
C GLU A 33 0.34 18.24 1.88
N ARG A 34 -0.86 17.90 2.35
CA ARG A 34 -2.04 17.66 1.53
C ARG A 34 -2.40 18.89 0.70
N THR A 35 -2.43 20.07 1.31
CA THR A 35 -2.78 21.33 0.65
C THR A 35 -1.70 21.74 -0.37
N SER A 36 -0.42 21.59 -0.04
CA SER A 36 0.68 21.95 -0.94
C SER A 36 0.73 21.08 -2.20
N ASN A 37 0.17 19.87 -2.14
CA ASN A 37 0.08 18.95 -3.27
C ASN A 37 -1.29 18.99 -3.99
N GLN A 38 -2.20 19.87 -3.55
CA GLN A 38 -3.49 20.00 -4.20
C GLN A 38 -3.33 20.59 -5.61
N PRO A 39 -3.96 20.01 -6.65
CA PRO A 39 -4.02 20.64 -7.95
C PRO A 39 -4.63 22.04 -7.85
N THR A 40 -3.91 23.05 -8.32
CA THR A 40 -4.34 24.45 -8.21
C THR A 40 -5.54 24.75 -9.09
N TRP A 41 -5.63 24.06 -10.22
CA TRP A 41 -6.75 24.16 -11.15
C TRP A 41 -6.76 23.00 -12.12
N GLU A 42 -7.90 22.38 -12.31
CA GLU A 42 -8.12 21.32 -13.29
C GLU A 42 -9.37 21.62 -14.11
N LYS A 43 -9.22 21.73 -15.43
CA LYS A 43 -10.38 21.78 -16.33
C LYS A 43 -11.09 20.43 -16.35
N PRO A 44 -12.44 20.41 -16.25
CA PRO A 44 -13.15 19.18 -16.51
C PRO A 44 -12.84 18.70 -17.93
N ARG A 45 -12.37 17.46 -18.04
CA ARG A 45 -12.21 16.86 -19.37
C ARG A 45 -13.57 16.45 -19.93
N GLN A 46 -13.67 16.51 -21.24
CA GLN A 46 -14.84 15.98 -21.94
C GLN A 46 -14.84 14.46 -21.80
N VAL A 47 -15.94 13.93 -21.28
CA VAL A 47 -16.16 12.50 -21.10
C VAL A 47 -16.89 11.96 -22.30
N ASP A 48 -16.34 10.92 -22.93
CA ASP A 48 -16.99 10.22 -24.04
C ASP A 48 -18.00 9.18 -23.49
N GLN A 49 -19.26 9.57 -23.46
CA GLN A 49 -20.32 8.75 -22.90
C GLN A 49 -20.51 7.43 -23.67
N ALA A 50 -20.37 7.45 -25.00
CA ALA A 50 -20.51 6.26 -25.83
C ALA A 50 -19.39 5.24 -25.52
N TYR A 51 -18.16 5.73 -25.36
CA TYR A 51 -17.02 4.90 -24.95
C TYR A 51 -17.25 4.27 -23.57
N ILE A 52 -17.74 5.06 -22.60
CA ILE A 52 -18.04 4.59 -21.24
C ILE A 52 -19.12 3.52 -21.26
N ASP A 53 -20.20 3.71 -22.01
CA ASP A 53 -21.30 2.75 -22.05
C ASP A 53 -20.87 1.44 -22.73
N ASN A 54 -20.03 1.50 -23.75
CA ASN A 54 -19.41 0.32 -24.36
C ASN A 54 -18.51 -0.42 -23.36
N MET A 55 -17.68 0.29 -22.61
CA MET A 55 -16.84 -0.32 -21.58
C MET A 55 -17.63 -0.96 -20.43
N LYS A 56 -18.73 -0.32 -20.00
CA LYS A 56 -19.62 -0.90 -18.97
C LYS A 56 -20.21 -2.21 -19.45
N SER A 57 -20.69 -2.27 -20.72
CA SER A 57 -21.20 -3.49 -21.31
C SER A 57 -20.15 -4.59 -21.34
N ALA A 58 -18.95 -4.29 -21.83
CA ALA A 58 -17.84 -5.25 -21.87
C ALA A 58 -17.46 -5.78 -20.47
N VAL A 59 -17.40 -4.91 -19.46
CA VAL A 59 -17.14 -5.31 -18.06
C VAL A 59 -18.26 -6.22 -17.54
N ALA A 60 -19.53 -5.90 -17.84
CA ALA A 60 -20.66 -6.73 -17.41
C ALA A 60 -20.65 -8.12 -18.05
N ASP A 61 -20.27 -8.21 -19.32
CA ASP A 61 -20.17 -9.49 -20.02
C ASP A 61 -18.99 -10.33 -19.47
N MET A 62 -17.84 -9.71 -19.22
CA MET A 62 -16.72 -10.40 -18.57
C MET A 62 -17.05 -10.85 -17.14
N ASP A 63 -17.79 -10.07 -16.36
CA ASP A 63 -18.26 -10.47 -15.02
C ASP A 63 -19.20 -11.68 -15.08
N LYS A 64 -20.02 -11.82 -16.17
CA LYS A 64 -20.84 -13.01 -16.39
C LYS A 64 -19.98 -14.23 -16.75
N GLU A 65 -19.06 -14.07 -17.69
CA GLU A 65 -18.15 -15.15 -18.10
C GLU A 65 -17.31 -15.65 -16.92
N MET A 66 -16.81 -14.75 -16.10
CA MET A 66 -16.02 -15.09 -14.90
C MET A 66 -16.75 -16.03 -13.93
N LYS A 67 -18.11 -15.98 -13.88
CA LYS A 67 -18.91 -16.85 -13.01
C LYS A 67 -18.82 -18.32 -13.43
N SER A 68 -18.62 -18.59 -14.72
CA SER A 68 -18.50 -19.95 -15.27
C SER A 68 -17.07 -20.51 -15.17
N LEU A 69 -16.08 -19.68 -14.89
CA LEU A 69 -14.68 -20.07 -14.82
C LEU A 69 -14.27 -20.59 -13.44
N SER A 70 -13.23 -21.42 -13.41
CA SER A 70 -12.64 -21.97 -12.20
C SER A 70 -11.11 -21.94 -12.25
N GLY A 71 -10.44 -22.21 -11.12
CA GLY A 71 -8.98 -22.30 -11.05
C GLY A 71 -8.24 -21.03 -11.46
N ASP A 72 -7.13 -21.19 -12.18
CA ASP A 72 -6.26 -20.08 -12.57
C ASP A 72 -6.88 -19.20 -13.65
N SER A 73 -7.73 -19.75 -14.53
CA SER A 73 -8.47 -18.97 -15.52
C SER A 73 -9.36 -17.93 -14.85
N LYS A 74 -10.05 -18.30 -13.77
CA LYS A 74 -10.86 -17.34 -12.99
C LYS A 74 -10.03 -16.23 -12.39
N LYS A 75 -8.83 -16.53 -11.87
CA LYS A 75 -7.92 -15.53 -11.31
C LYS A 75 -7.42 -14.54 -12.36
N ILE A 76 -7.10 -15.03 -13.57
CA ILE A 76 -6.66 -14.19 -14.69
C ILE A 76 -7.81 -13.26 -15.11
N TYR A 77 -9.01 -13.82 -15.32
CA TYR A 77 -10.18 -13.03 -15.68
C TYR A 77 -10.52 -11.97 -14.62
N ALA A 78 -10.47 -12.32 -13.34
CA ALA A 78 -10.70 -11.37 -12.26
C ALA A 78 -9.72 -10.18 -12.29
N LYS A 79 -8.44 -10.43 -12.63
CA LYS A 79 -7.45 -9.36 -12.81
C LYS A 79 -7.78 -8.48 -14.01
N MET A 80 -8.18 -9.07 -15.13
CA MET A 80 -8.57 -8.33 -16.34
C MET A 80 -9.80 -7.44 -16.07
N VAL A 81 -10.82 -7.99 -15.43
CA VAL A 81 -12.02 -7.23 -15.03
C VAL A 81 -11.67 -6.09 -14.08
N ALA A 82 -10.78 -6.32 -13.13
CA ALA A 82 -10.33 -5.26 -12.20
C ALA A 82 -9.65 -4.11 -12.95
N VAL A 83 -8.74 -4.42 -13.89
CA VAL A 83 -8.06 -3.42 -14.73
C VAL A 83 -9.06 -2.65 -15.59
N MET A 84 -10.02 -3.34 -16.22
CA MET A 84 -11.04 -2.67 -17.04
C MET A 84 -11.96 -1.77 -16.20
N LYS A 85 -12.33 -2.18 -14.99
CA LYS A 85 -13.08 -1.33 -14.05
C LYS A 85 -12.30 -0.08 -13.65
N GLU A 86 -11.01 -0.20 -13.41
CA GLU A 86 -10.13 0.94 -13.14
C GLU A 86 -10.07 1.90 -14.33
N GLN A 87 -9.87 1.38 -15.54
CA GLN A 87 -9.88 2.17 -16.78
C GLN A 87 -11.23 2.85 -17.02
N LEU A 88 -12.33 2.16 -16.75
CA LEU A 88 -13.68 2.72 -16.85
C LEU A 88 -13.87 3.89 -15.88
N ASN A 89 -13.47 3.71 -14.62
CA ASN A 89 -13.55 4.77 -13.60
C ASN A 89 -12.68 5.97 -14.01
N GLU A 90 -11.46 5.73 -14.48
CA GLU A 90 -10.58 6.78 -14.97
C GLU A 90 -11.19 7.48 -16.21
N ALA A 91 -11.79 6.74 -17.14
CA ALA A 91 -12.44 7.30 -18.33
C ALA A 91 -13.67 8.15 -18.00
N ALA A 92 -14.44 7.75 -16.99
CA ALA A 92 -15.64 8.44 -16.54
C ALA A 92 -15.37 9.67 -15.65
N ASP A 93 -14.15 9.84 -15.16
CA ASP A 93 -13.79 10.92 -14.23
C ASP A 93 -13.51 12.21 -14.98
N PRO A 94 -14.30 13.28 -14.80
CA PRO A 94 -14.01 14.59 -15.38
C PRO A 94 -12.82 15.31 -14.73
N PHE A 95 -12.38 14.90 -13.52
CA PHE A 95 -11.32 15.53 -12.76
C PHE A 95 -10.26 14.52 -12.26
N PRO A 96 -9.57 13.80 -13.17
CA PRO A 96 -8.70 12.68 -12.79
C PRO A 96 -7.50 13.09 -11.93
N GLN A 97 -6.98 14.32 -12.05
CA GLN A 97 -5.88 14.79 -11.20
C GLN A 97 -6.37 15.04 -9.77
N THR A 98 -7.54 15.65 -9.62
CA THR A 98 -8.19 15.90 -8.33
C THR A 98 -8.54 14.59 -7.64
N THR A 99 -9.05 13.61 -8.39
CA THR A 99 -9.38 12.27 -7.86
C THR A 99 -8.11 11.55 -7.39
N LYS A 100 -7.07 11.48 -8.22
CA LYS A 100 -5.77 10.90 -7.84
C LYS A 100 -5.15 11.59 -6.62
N TRP A 101 -5.30 12.92 -6.53
CA TRP A 101 -4.84 13.65 -5.35
C TRP A 101 -5.65 13.27 -4.10
N LYS A 102 -6.98 13.20 -4.17
CA LYS A 102 -7.83 12.78 -3.04
C LYS A 102 -7.52 11.35 -2.57
N GLU A 103 -7.23 10.44 -3.50
CA GLU A 103 -6.82 9.07 -3.19
C GLU A 103 -5.46 9.02 -2.51
N LYS A 104 -4.50 9.80 -3.01
CA LYS A 104 -3.15 9.86 -2.45
C LYS A 104 -3.14 10.55 -1.10
N TYR A 105 -3.92 11.61 -0.95
CA TYR A 105 -4.02 12.46 0.24
C TYR A 105 -5.48 12.49 0.76
N PRO A 106 -5.95 11.43 1.44
CA PRO A 106 -7.29 11.41 2.05
C PRO A 106 -7.51 12.60 2.98
N ALA A 107 -8.75 13.01 3.20
CA ALA A 107 -9.05 14.12 4.10
C ALA A 107 -8.75 13.78 5.57
N SER A 108 -8.96 12.52 5.96
CA SER A 108 -8.69 12.04 7.32
C SER A 108 -7.27 11.48 7.44
N THR A 109 -6.55 11.91 8.46
CA THR A 109 -5.26 11.32 8.88
C THR A 109 -5.41 9.86 9.30
N ASP A 110 -6.54 9.48 9.91
CA ASP A 110 -6.81 8.09 10.29
C ASP A 110 -6.83 7.16 9.09
N SER A 111 -7.36 7.65 7.95
CA SER A 111 -7.33 6.88 6.69
C SER A 111 -5.90 6.65 6.20
N VAL A 112 -5.01 7.62 6.37
CA VAL A 112 -3.59 7.51 5.99
C VAL A 112 -2.89 6.52 6.90
N ILE A 113 -3.08 6.67 8.22
CA ILE A 113 -2.49 5.78 9.23
C ILE A 113 -2.97 4.35 9.00
N THR A 114 -4.29 4.13 8.91
CA THR A 114 -4.88 2.82 8.66
C THR A 114 -4.32 2.17 7.40
N ARG A 115 -4.17 2.93 6.31
CA ARG A 115 -3.59 2.43 5.06
C ARG A 115 -2.13 2.01 5.25
N ALA A 116 -1.33 2.81 5.96
CA ALA A 116 0.07 2.50 6.25
C ALA A 116 0.20 1.24 7.13
N LEU A 117 -0.63 1.12 8.16
CA LEU A 117 -0.65 -0.04 9.05
C LEU A 117 -1.06 -1.32 8.30
N LYS A 118 -2.11 -1.26 7.47
CA LYS A 118 -2.54 -2.38 6.63
C LYS A 118 -1.47 -2.77 5.62
N TYR A 119 -0.80 -1.81 5.00
CA TYR A 119 0.32 -2.08 4.09
C TYR A 119 1.45 -2.82 4.81
N TYR A 120 1.82 -2.38 6.03
CA TYR A 120 2.80 -3.09 6.84
C TYR A 120 2.37 -4.55 7.10
N LEU A 121 1.10 -4.82 7.45
CA LEU A 121 0.61 -6.17 7.72
C LEU A 121 0.67 -7.07 6.46
N ILE A 122 0.39 -6.52 5.28
CA ILE A 122 0.52 -7.25 4.01
C ILE A 122 1.99 -7.60 3.73
N GLU A 123 2.89 -6.63 3.84
CA GLU A 123 4.31 -6.84 3.58
C GLU A 123 4.93 -7.84 4.57
N GLN A 124 4.66 -7.67 5.87
CA GLN A 124 5.22 -8.55 6.91
C GLN A 124 4.77 -10.01 6.77
N ALA A 125 3.55 -10.25 6.28
CA ALA A 125 3.02 -11.60 6.08
C ALA A 125 3.81 -12.40 5.03
N THR A 126 4.53 -11.71 4.14
CA THR A 126 5.32 -12.32 3.07
C THR A 126 6.82 -12.42 3.40
N VAL A 127 7.25 -11.94 4.58
CA VAL A 127 8.68 -11.90 4.92
C VAL A 127 9.19 -13.30 5.26
N ASP A 128 10.15 -13.74 4.49
CA ASP A 128 10.90 -14.97 4.75
C ASP A 128 12.12 -14.68 5.63
N PHE A 129 11.97 -14.87 6.94
CA PHE A 129 13.06 -14.69 7.89
C PHE A 129 14.14 -15.77 7.83
N THR A 130 13.96 -16.81 7.03
CA THR A 130 14.99 -17.86 6.78
C THR A 130 15.86 -17.53 5.58
N ALA A 131 15.52 -16.47 4.82
CA ALA A 131 16.27 -16.03 3.65
C ALA A 131 17.74 -15.77 4.01
N GLN A 132 18.63 -16.35 3.23
CA GLN A 132 20.08 -16.23 3.45
C GLN A 132 20.60 -14.92 2.86
N THR A 133 21.62 -14.36 3.53
CA THR A 133 22.35 -13.19 3.05
C THR A 133 23.82 -13.51 2.85
N VAL A 134 24.43 -12.85 1.86
CA VAL A 134 25.86 -12.92 1.57
C VAL A 134 26.50 -11.54 1.76
N LEU A 135 27.74 -11.53 2.25
CA LEU A 135 28.49 -10.29 2.42
C LEU A 135 29.27 -10.01 1.12
N LYS A 136 29.09 -8.83 0.55
CA LYS A 136 29.88 -8.30 -0.56
C LYS A 136 30.54 -7.00 -0.12
N GLY A 137 31.83 -7.06 0.19
CA GLY A 137 32.51 -5.96 0.87
C GLY A 137 31.94 -5.73 2.27
N LYS A 138 31.46 -4.50 2.55
CA LYS A 138 30.82 -4.14 3.84
C LYS A 138 29.29 -4.26 3.80
N THR A 139 28.70 -4.65 2.69
CA THR A 139 27.24 -4.65 2.49
C THR A 139 26.69 -6.07 2.42
N LYS A 140 25.60 -6.31 3.18
CA LYS A 140 24.85 -7.58 3.12
C LYS A 140 23.80 -7.51 2.03
N TYR A 141 23.79 -8.52 1.16
CA TYR A 141 22.81 -8.74 0.10
C TYR A 141 22.10 -10.07 0.34
N PHE A 142 20.86 -10.21 -0.17
CA PHE A 142 20.22 -11.51 -0.18
C PHE A 142 20.94 -12.46 -1.15
N ALA A 143 21.12 -13.71 -0.73
CA ALA A 143 21.71 -14.76 -1.59
C ALA A 143 20.84 -14.98 -2.84
N ASN A 144 19.52 -14.93 -2.68
CA ASN A 144 18.60 -14.92 -3.81
C ASN A 144 18.50 -13.50 -4.40
N ALA A 145 19.04 -13.35 -5.62
CA ALA A 145 19.06 -12.08 -6.34
C ALA A 145 17.65 -11.50 -6.63
N LEU A 146 16.61 -12.35 -6.70
CA LEU A 146 15.22 -11.90 -6.89
C LEU A 146 14.74 -11.09 -5.69
N TYR A 147 15.18 -11.42 -4.47
CA TYR A 147 14.79 -10.65 -3.27
C TYR A 147 15.36 -9.22 -3.30
N GLU A 148 16.52 -9.01 -3.92
CA GLU A 148 17.06 -7.66 -4.11
C GLU A 148 16.29 -6.85 -5.17
N LYS A 149 15.79 -7.50 -6.22
CA LYS A 149 15.10 -6.82 -7.32
C LYS A 149 13.61 -6.59 -7.03
N GLU A 150 12.93 -7.62 -6.53
CA GLU A 150 11.46 -7.67 -6.49
C GLU A 150 10.86 -7.30 -5.14
N LYS A 151 11.59 -7.54 -4.03
CA LYS A 151 11.06 -7.21 -2.70
C LYS A 151 11.11 -5.72 -2.41
N SER A 152 10.03 -5.21 -1.81
CA SER A 152 9.91 -3.80 -1.43
C SER A 152 10.97 -3.37 -0.41
N LYS A 153 11.20 -2.06 -0.29
CA LYS A 153 12.05 -1.52 0.79
C LYS A 153 11.49 -1.88 2.17
N THR A 154 10.18 -1.85 2.33
CA THR A 154 9.48 -2.19 3.58
C THR A 154 9.74 -3.63 3.96
N TRP A 155 9.58 -4.58 3.03
CA TRP A 155 9.88 -5.99 3.24
C TRP A 155 11.32 -6.20 3.72
N LYS A 156 12.29 -5.58 3.05
CA LYS A 156 13.71 -5.67 3.40
C LYS A 156 14.01 -5.07 4.77
N THR A 157 13.33 -3.99 5.13
CA THR A 157 13.47 -3.37 6.45
C THR A 157 12.93 -4.28 7.55
N ILE A 158 11.75 -4.88 7.35
CA ILE A 158 11.16 -5.85 8.29
C ILE A 158 12.08 -7.05 8.48
N TYR A 159 12.62 -7.61 7.38
CA TYR A 159 13.59 -8.71 7.45
C TYR A 159 14.81 -8.34 8.30
N ARG A 160 15.41 -7.14 8.07
CA ARG A 160 16.60 -6.67 8.80
C ARG A 160 16.34 -6.39 10.27
N ALA A 161 15.15 -5.95 10.63
CA ALA A 161 14.71 -5.77 12.01
C ALA A 161 14.68 -7.11 12.78
N GLY A 162 14.39 -8.20 12.07
CA GLY A 162 14.36 -9.54 12.61
C GLY A 162 12.98 -10.00 13.10
N LYS A 163 12.84 -11.31 13.25
CA LYS A 163 11.58 -11.96 13.59
C LYS A 163 11.00 -11.50 14.93
N GLU A 164 11.84 -11.32 15.93
CA GLU A 164 11.45 -10.89 17.28
C GLU A 164 10.83 -9.49 17.27
N VAL A 165 11.54 -8.52 16.69
CA VAL A 165 11.05 -7.14 16.54
C VAL A 165 9.76 -7.13 15.73
N ASN A 166 9.71 -7.88 14.62
CA ASN A 166 8.52 -7.95 13.80
C ASN A 166 7.30 -8.52 14.55
N ALA A 167 7.49 -9.49 15.44
CA ALA A 167 6.40 -10.05 16.25
C ALA A 167 5.78 -8.98 17.16
N VAL A 168 6.60 -8.15 17.81
CA VAL A 168 6.14 -7.03 18.64
C VAL A 168 5.39 -5.99 17.82
N VAL A 169 6.00 -5.54 16.70
CA VAL A 169 5.39 -4.54 15.82
C VAL A 169 4.07 -5.05 15.21
N LYS A 170 4.04 -6.31 14.76
CA LYS A 170 2.82 -6.93 14.23
C LYS A 170 1.69 -6.91 15.24
N LYS A 171 1.96 -7.35 16.48
CA LYS A 171 0.96 -7.34 17.54
C LYS A 171 0.45 -5.92 17.78
N PHE A 172 1.36 -4.96 17.95
CA PHE A 172 1.01 -3.57 18.18
C PHE A 172 0.14 -2.98 17.06
N VAL A 173 0.53 -3.21 15.79
CA VAL A 173 -0.22 -2.73 14.61
C VAL A 173 -1.61 -3.37 14.53
N THR A 174 -1.72 -4.67 14.88
CA THR A 174 -3.02 -5.36 14.91
C THR A 174 -3.93 -4.80 16.00
N ASP A 175 -3.38 -4.50 17.16
CA ASP A 175 -4.13 -3.94 18.31
C ASP A 175 -4.52 -2.45 18.07
N TRP A 176 -3.80 -1.75 17.18
CA TRP A 176 -4.08 -0.33 16.83
C TRP A 176 -5.16 -0.20 15.75
N LEU A 177 -5.35 -1.19 14.85
CA LEU A 177 -6.36 -1.19 13.77
C LEU A 177 -7.75 -1.54 14.27
#